data_c071295421f19136702acf17ef8e20ca
#
_entry.id   c071295421f19136702acf17ef8e20ca
#
_cell.length_a   1.000
_cell.length_b   1.000
_cell.length_c   1.000
_cell.angle_alpha   90.00
_cell.angle_beta   90.00
_cell.angle_gamma   90.00
#
_symmetry.space_group_name_H-M   'P 1'
#
loop_
_entity.id
_entity.type
_entity.pdbx_description
1 polymer ?
#
loop_
_entity_poly.entity_id
_entity_poly.type
_entity_poly.pdbx_seq_one_letter_code
_entity_poly.pdbx_strand_id
1 'polypeptide(L)'
;PILGQWIVTATHRMNRTFLPPEDFCPLCPTRPGGFPTEVPREDYDIVVFENRFPSLGREPDAPAVEGEEFSPVRPAQGVCEVVLYSPEHNSTLAQAPVRQIEKLVRVWQDRFLELGALDFVEYVHIFENKGKEIGVTITHPHGQIYAYPFVPPRMRTRKEFVEAIQANRER
;
A
#
# COMPACT_ATOMS: atom_id res chain seq x y z
N PRO A 1 -8.35 -12.80 18.14
CA PRO A 1 -9.22 -12.36 19.27
C PRO A 1 -8.41 -12.12 20.55
N ILE A 2 -7.50 -13.01 20.92
CA ILE A 2 -6.75 -12.92 22.20
C ILE A 2 -5.92 -11.63 22.32
N LEU A 3 -5.41 -11.10 21.22
CA LEU A 3 -4.59 -9.88 21.20
C LEU A 3 -5.37 -8.62 20.85
N GLY A 4 -6.70 -8.71 20.60
CA GLY A 4 -7.53 -7.57 20.19
C GLY A 4 -7.07 -6.93 18.87
N GLN A 5 -6.48 -7.71 17.97
CA GLN A 5 -5.96 -7.22 16.70
C GLN A 5 -6.92 -7.56 15.55
N TRP A 6 -7.07 -6.60 14.63
CA TRP A 6 -7.79 -6.84 13.38
C TRP A 6 -6.90 -7.61 12.40
N ILE A 7 -7.50 -8.57 11.72
CA ILE A 7 -6.88 -9.34 10.63
C ILE A 7 -7.70 -9.08 9.37
N VAL A 8 -7.04 -8.62 8.32
CA VAL A 8 -7.67 -8.43 7.00
C VAL A 8 -7.60 -9.74 6.24
N THR A 9 -8.76 -10.25 5.84
CA THR A 9 -8.89 -11.45 5.03
C THR A 9 -9.35 -11.08 3.63
N ALA A 10 -8.56 -11.43 2.62
CA ALA A 10 -8.85 -11.14 1.21
C ALA A 10 -8.90 -12.46 0.41
N THR A 11 -10.01 -13.18 0.54
CA THR A 11 -10.21 -14.52 -0.05
C THR A 11 -10.07 -14.53 -1.57
N HIS A 12 -10.48 -13.46 -2.25
CA HIS A 12 -10.34 -13.30 -3.70
C HIS A 12 -8.87 -13.26 -4.18
N ARG A 13 -7.90 -13.11 -3.24
CA ARG A 13 -6.45 -13.09 -3.54
C ARG A 13 -5.78 -14.46 -3.43
N MET A 14 -6.45 -15.47 -2.93
CA MET A 14 -5.85 -16.80 -2.66
C MET A 14 -5.34 -17.50 -3.92
N ASN A 15 -5.92 -17.21 -5.09
CA ASN A 15 -5.52 -17.79 -6.37
C ASN A 15 -4.44 -16.96 -7.11
N ARG A 16 -3.79 -16.03 -6.42
CA ARG A 16 -2.79 -15.15 -7.01
C ARG A 16 -1.42 -15.83 -7.05
N THR A 17 -1.18 -16.65 -8.06
CA THR A 17 0.12 -17.26 -8.36
C THR A 17 0.82 -16.63 -9.56
N PHE A 18 0.44 -15.39 -9.91
CA PHE A 18 1.00 -14.70 -11.07
C PHE A 18 2.42 -14.20 -10.77
N LEU A 19 3.39 -14.83 -11.42
CA LEU A 19 4.81 -14.43 -11.47
C LEU A 19 5.09 -14.04 -12.92
N PRO A 20 4.87 -12.77 -13.30
CA PRO A 20 5.12 -12.36 -14.67
C PRO A 20 6.61 -12.47 -15.00
N PRO A 21 6.97 -13.00 -16.16
CA PRO A 21 8.34 -12.88 -16.66
C PRO A 21 8.68 -11.41 -16.89
N GLU A 22 9.97 -11.07 -16.87
CA GLU A 22 10.46 -9.68 -16.97
C GLU A 22 9.91 -8.96 -18.21
N ASP A 23 9.81 -9.66 -19.35
CA ASP A 23 9.28 -9.13 -20.61
C ASP A 23 7.79 -8.81 -20.60
N PHE A 24 7.06 -9.27 -19.58
CA PHE A 24 5.62 -9.07 -19.40
C PHE A 24 5.28 -8.38 -18.07
N CYS A 25 6.13 -7.45 -17.64
CA CYS A 25 5.90 -6.72 -16.41
C CYS A 25 4.66 -5.83 -16.51
N PRO A 26 3.64 -6.03 -15.65
CA PRO A 26 2.41 -5.23 -15.69
C PRO A 26 2.61 -3.78 -15.22
N LEU A 27 3.75 -3.44 -14.62
CA LEU A 27 4.07 -2.11 -14.08
C LEU A 27 4.99 -1.29 -15.00
N CYS A 28 5.52 -1.90 -16.06
CA CYS A 28 6.26 -1.16 -17.08
C CYS A 28 5.32 -0.30 -17.92
N PRO A 29 5.81 0.80 -18.54
CA PRO A 29 5.03 1.57 -19.50
C PRO A 29 4.49 0.72 -20.64
N THR A 30 3.26 0.98 -21.09
CA THR A 30 2.69 0.33 -22.28
C THR A 30 3.40 0.85 -23.52
N ARG A 31 4.00 -0.03 -24.31
CA ARG A 31 4.67 0.32 -25.57
C ARG A 31 3.72 0.17 -26.75
N PRO A 32 3.87 0.98 -27.83
CA PRO A 32 3.08 0.82 -29.06
C PRO A 32 3.18 -0.60 -29.61
N GLY A 33 2.03 -1.24 -29.83
CA GLY A 33 1.94 -2.61 -30.31
C GLY A 33 2.34 -3.68 -29.30
N GLY A 34 2.67 -3.28 -28.05
CA GLY A 34 3.01 -4.18 -26.97
C GLY A 34 1.79 -4.61 -26.15
N PHE A 35 2.08 -5.37 -25.10
CA PHE A 35 1.10 -5.83 -24.13
C PHE A 35 0.57 -4.63 -23.31
N PRO A 36 -0.75 -4.48 -23.10
CA PRO A 36 -1.30 -3.44 -22.24
C PRO A 36 -0.95 -3.69 -20.77
N THR A 37 -0.38 -2.68 -20.12
CA THR A 37 0.02 -2.70 -18.71
C THR A 37 -0.90 -1.83 -17.86
N GLU A 38 -0.67 -1.77 -16.53
CA GLU A 38 -1.38 -0.86 -15.64
C GLU A 38 -1.09 0.62 -15.95
N VAL A 39 -0.01 0.92 -16.70
CA VAL A 39 0.35 2.27 -17.13
C VAL A 39 0.12 2.42 -18.63
N PRO A 40 -1.00 3.02 -19.09
CA PRO A 40 -1.37 3.10 -20.50
C PRO A 40 -0.58 4.16 -21.30
N ARG A 41 0.54 4.66 -20.77
CA ARG A 41 1.43 5.64 -21.39
C ARG A 41 2.78 5.01 -21.70
N GLU A 42 3.48 5.54 -22.69
CA GLU A 42 4.81 5.09 -23.10
C GLU A 42 5.91 5.52 -22.12
N ASP A 43 5.64 6.55 -21.32
CA ASP A 43 6.56 7.09 -20.31
C ASP A 43 5.77 7.71 -19.15
N TYR A 44 6.41 7.79 -17.99
CA TYR A 44 5.89 8.45 -16.80
C TYR A 44 7.03 8.90 -15.88
N ASP A 45 6.74 9.79 -14.97
CA ASP A 45 7.69 10.20 -13.90
C ASP A 45 7.44 9.41 -12.61
N ILE A 46 6.26 9.58 -12.01
CA ILE A 46 5.71 8.80 -10.89
C ILE A 46 4.25 8.53 -11.18
N VAL A 47 3.79 7.32 -10.92
CA VAL A 47 2.38 6.94 -11.09
C VAL A 47 1.85 6.37 -9.79
N VAL A 48 0.63 6.79 -9.45
CA VAL A 48 -0.17 6.22 -8.36
C VAL A 48 -1.49 5.74 -8.91
N PHE A 49 -1.90 4.54 -8.54
CA PHE A 49 -3.19 3.97 -8.93
C PHE A 49 -3.70 2.99 -7.88
N GLU A 50 -4.99 2.75 -7.83
CA GLU A 50 -5.55 1.76 -6.93
C GLU A 50 -5.08 0.34 -7.27
N ASN A 51 -4.72 -0.42 -6.25
CA ASN A 51 -4.25 -1.80 -6.43
C ASN A 51 -5.38 -2.64 -7.06
N ARG A 52 -5.11 -3.27 -8.19
CA ARG A 52 -6.07 -4.14 -8.90
C ARG A 52 -6.58 -5.30 -8.04
N PHE A 53 -5.80 -5.72 -7.05
CA PHE A 53 -6.15 -6.80 -6.12
C PHE A 53 -6.05 -6.29 -4.67
N PRO A 54 -6.91 -5.34 -4.28
CA PRO A 54 -6.80 -4.69 -2.99
C PRO A 54 -7.17 -5.64 -1.84
N SER A 55 -6.57 -5.45 -0.68
CA SER A 55 -7.00 -6.13 0.57
C SER A 55 -8.11 -5.37 1.26
N LEU A 56 -8.21 -4.07 1.01
CA LEU A 56 -9.21 -3.14 1.52
C LEU A 56 -9.80 -2.38 0.34
N GLY A 57 -11.08 -2.11 0.35
CA GLY A 57 -11.77 -1.34 -0.69
C GLY A 57 -12.55 -0.16 -0.12
N ARG A 58 -12.81 0.86 -0.93
CA ARG A 58 -13.65 2.01 -0.53
C ARG A 58 -15.08 1.57 -0.21
N GLU A 59 -15.60 0.68 -1.03
CA GLU A 59 -16.94 0.09 -0.93
C GLU A 59 -16.80 -1.44 -0.94
N PRO A 60 -16.34 -2.05 0.16
CA PRO A 60 -16.15 -3.49 0.22
C PRO A 60 -17.48 -4.21 0.32
N ASP A 61 -17.52 -5.43 -0.21
CA ASP A 61 -18.66 -6.33 0.01
C ASP A 61 -18.87 -6.60 1.50
N ALA A 62 -20.12 -6.94 1.85
CA ALA A 62 -20.42 -7.40 3.19
C ALA A 62 -19.65 -8.68 3.52
N PRO A 63 -19.19 -8.86 4.76
CA PRO A 63 -18.53 -10.09 5.16
C PRO A 63 -19.41 -11.32 4.91
N ALA A 64 -18.84 -12.38 4.39
CA ALA A 64 -19.53 -13.64 4.16
C ALA A 64 -19.80 -14.45 5.45
N VAL A 65 -19.26 -14.01 6.57
CA VAL A 65 -19.41 -14.64 7.89
C VAL A 65 -19.91 -13.62 8.90
N GLU A 66 -20.75 -14.07 9.82
CA GLU A 66 -21.18 -13.25 10.94
C GLU A 66 -20.09 -13.21 12.02
N GLY A 67 -19.95 -12.05 12.66
CA GLY A 67 -19.04 -11.89 13.81
C GLY A 67 -19.72 -12.36 15.10
N GLU A 68 -18.89 -12.76 16.06
CA GLU A 68 -19.29 -13.09 17.42
C GLU A 68 -18.72 -12.05 18.41
N GLU A 69 -19.18 -12.08 19.66
CA GLU A 69 -18.77 -11.14 20.72
C GLU A 69 -17.22 -11.03 20.83
N PHE A 70 -16.54 -12.18 20.81
CA PHE A 70 -15.07 -12.24 20.95
C PHE A 70 -14.30 -12.30 19.62
N SER A 71 -15.00 -12.37 18.51
CA SER A 71 -14.44 -12.34 17.16
C SER A 71 -15.33 -11.52 16.21
N PRO A 72 -15.42 -10.20 16.45
CA PRO A 72 -16.24 -9.34 15.61
C PRO A 72 -15.68 -9.27 14.19
N VAL A 73 -16.59 -9.23 13.21
CA VAL A 73 -16.28 -9.10 11.79
C VAL A 73 -16.80 -7.77 11.28
N ARG A 74 -16.04 -7.13 10.39
CA ARG A 74 -16.41 -5.87 9.73
C ARG A 74 -16.09 -5.93 8.26
N PRO A 75 -16.76 -5.12 7.41
CA PRO A 75 -16.36 -4.92 6.02
C PRO A 75 -14.88 -4.44 5.97
N ALA A 76 -14.13 -4.94 4.99
CA ALA A 76 -12.72 -4.59 4.81
C ALA A 76 -12.57 -3.22 4.13
N GLN A 77 -13.14 -2.17 4.75
CA GLN A 77 -13.11 -0.81 4.24
C GLN A 77 -11.70 -0.22 4.33
N GLY A 78 -11.31 0.55 3.31
CA GLY A 78 -10.02 1.21 3.25
C GLY A 78 -9.60 1.50 1.81
N VAL A 79 -8.34 1.86 1.63
CA VAL A 79 -7.76 2.10 0.30
C VAL A 79 -6.41 1.40 0.19
N CYS A 80 -6.14 0.80 -0.96
CA CYS A 80 -4.87 0.21 -1.29
C CYS A 80 -4.37 0.79 -2.62
N GLU A 81 -3.28 1.55 -2.58
CA GLU A 81 -2.66 2.13 -3.78
C GLU A 81 -1.28 1.53 -4.03
N VAL A 82 -0.88 1.53 -5.30
CA VAL A 82 0.46 1.20 -5.77
C VAL A 82 1.12 2.49 -6.26
N VAL A 83 2.39 2.68 -5.91
CA VAL A 83 3.19 3.83 -6.31
C VAL A 83 4.38 3.33 -7.11
N LEU A 84 4.47 3.69 -8.38
CA LEU A 84 5.61 3.41 -9.24
C LEU A 84 6.59 4.58 -9.17
N TYR A 85 7.84 4.30 -8.89
CA TYR A 85 8.87 5.31 -8.63
C TYR A 85 9.54 5.85 -9.89
N SER A 86 9.56 5.07 -10.95
CA SER A 86 10.13 5.41 -12.25
C SER A 86 9.69 4.39 -13.31
N PRO A 87 9.79 4.70 -14.61
CA PRO A 87 9.52 3.75 -15.68
C PRO A 87 10.57 2.65 -15.82
N GLU A 88 11.70 2.77 -15.14
CA GLU A 88 12.83 1.85 -15.25
C GLU A 88 12.62 0.57 -14.43
N HIS A 89 12.46 -0.56 -15.13
CA HIS A 89 12.20 -1.86 -14.52
C HIS A 89 13.33 -2.31 -13.57
N ASN A 90 14.58 -2.12 -13.96
CA ASN A 90 15.76 -2.60 -13.24
C ASN A 90 16.43 -1.49 -12.42
N SER A 91 15.65 -0.71 -11.67
CA SER A 91 16.15 0.35 -10.80
C SER A 91 15.85 0.08 -9.32
N THR A 92 16.35 0.96 -8.46
CA THR A 92 16.05 0.93 -7.02
C THR A 92 16.00 2.35 -6.47
N LEU A 93 15.29 2.56 -5.35
CA LEU A 93 15.31 3.87 -4.67
C LEU A 93 16.71 4.31 -4.27
N ALA A 94 17.59 3.37 -3.92
CA ALA A 94 18.98 3.68 -3.54
C ALA A 94 19.83 4.22 -4.71
N GLN A 95 19.43 3.95 -5.95
CA GLN A 95 20.10 4.42 -7.17
C GLN A 95 19.39 5.63 -7.80
N ALA A 96 18.22 5.98 -7.31
CA ALA A 96 17.44 7.09 -7.85
C ALA A 96 18.14 8.44 -7.57
N PRO A 97 18.11 9.38 -8.52
CA PRO A 97 18.60 10.73 -8.30
C PRO A 97 17.83 11.40 -7.14
N VAL A 98 18.51 12.25 -6.36
CA VAL A 98 17.89 12.98 -5.23
C VAL A 98 16.62 13.71 -5.66
N ARG A 99 16.64 14.35 -6.84
CA ARG A 99 15.44 15.01 -7.38
C ARG A 99 14.24 14.08 -7.56
N GLN A 100 14.47 12.81 -7.91
CA GLN A 100 13.39 11.82 -8.03
C GLN A 100 12.84 11.44 -6.66
N ILE A 101 13.72 11.30 -5.66
CA ILE A 101 13.32 11.06 -4.27
C ILE A 101 12.50 12.24 -3.73
N GLU A 102 12.92 13.49 -4.00
CA GLU A 102 12.16 14.68 -3.59
C GLU A 102 10.74 14.70 -4.19
N LYS A 103 10.59 14.34 -5.47
CA LYS A 103 9.26 14.21 -6.08
C LYS A 103 8.43 13.11 -5.41
N LEU A 104 9.03 11.96 -5.17
CA LEU A 104 8.37 10.84 -4.52
C LEU A 104 7.87 11.21 -3.12
N VAL A 105 8.67 11.92 -2.33
CA VAL A 105 8.27 12.43 -1.01
C VAL A 105 7.07 13.36 -1.11
N ARG A 106 7.03 14.23 -2.12
CA ARG A 106 5.86 15.12 -2.36
C ARG A 106 4.61 14.33 -2.74
N VAL A 107 4.75 13.30 -3.58
CA VAL A 107 3.63 12.39 -3.91
C VAL A 107 3.13 11.67 -2.66
N TRP A 108 4.03 11.14 -1.82
CA TRP A 108 3.64 10.52 -0.56
C TRP A 108 2.93 11.48 0.38
N GLN A 109 3.40 12.73 0.47
CA GLN A 109 2.75 13.77 1.28
C GLN A 109 1.33 14.07 0.77
N ASP A 110 1.18 14.25 -0.53
CA ASP A 110 -0.10 14.50 -1.19
C ASP A 110 -1.09 13.36 -0.91
N ARG A 111 -0.66 12.12 -1.17
CA ARG A 111 -1.50 10.92 -0.92
C ARG A 111 -1.83 10.75 0.56
N PHE A 112 -0.87 11.00 1.45
CA PHE A 112 -1.08 10.94 2.90
C PHE A 112 -2.18 11.91 3.36
N LEU A 113 -2.16 13.14 2.85
CA LEU A 113 -3.15 14.16 3.20
C LEU A 113 -4.53 13.83 2.60
N GLU A 114 -4.58 13.46 1.32
CA GLU A 114 -5.83 13.15 0.64
C GLU A 114 -6.52 11.91 1.22
N LEU A 115 -5.77 10.83 1.41
CA LEU A 115 -6.32 9.60 2.00
C LEU A 115 -6.67 9.78 3.48
N GLY A 116 -5.85 10.53 4.22
CA GLY A 116 -6.09 10.83 5.63
C GLY A 116 -7.29 11.74 5.88
N ALA A 117 -7.78 12.45 4.85
CA ALA A 117 -8.99 13.27 4.94
C ALA A 117 -10.30 12.47 4.73
N LEU A 118 -10.22 11.18 4.38
CA LEU A 118 -11.40 10.33 4.25
C LEU A 118 -11.96 9.95 5.63
N ASP A 119 -13.26 10.14 5.82
CA ASP A 119 -13.95 9.97 7.12
C ASP A 119 -13.75 8.60 7.76
N PHE A 120 -13.54 7.56 6.96
CA PHE A 120 -13.33 6.20 7.45
C PHE A 120 -11.85 5.84 7.68
N VAL A 121 -10.90 6.75 7.41
CA VAL A 121 -9.46 6.47 7.53
C VAL A 121 -8.93 7.00 8.87
N GLU A 122 -8.35 6.11 9.66
CA GLU A 122 -7.65 6.45 10.90
C GLU A 122 -6.13 6.45 10.75
N TYR A 123 -5.59 5.72 9.77
CA TYR A 123 -4.14 5.60 9.58
C TYR A 123 -3.75 5.35 8.12
N VAL A 124 -2.80 6.14 7.61
CA VAL A 124 -2.20 5.96 6.29
C VAL A 124 -0.80 5.37 6.46
N HIS A 125 -0.55 4.24 5.80
CA HIS A 125 0.72 3.52 5.85
C HIS A 125 1.37 3.46 4.48
N ILE A 126 2.56 4.07 4.38
CA ILE A 126 3.39 4.08 3.18
C ILE A 126 4.52 3.08 3.39
N PHE A 127 4.69 2.14 2.47
CA PHE A 127 5.70 1.09 2.59
C PHE A 127 6.15 0.55 1.25
N GLU A 128 7.32 -0.06 1.23
CA GLU A 128 7.83 -0.86 0.13
C GLU A 128 8.09 -2.29 0.61
N ASN A 129 7.61 -3.27 -0.14
CA ASN A 129 8.03 -4.65 -0.01
C ASN A 129 9.05 -4.93 -1.12
N LYS A 130 10.24 -5.42 -0.75
CA LYS A 130 11.30 -5.70 -1.68
C LYS A 130 11.99 -7.04 -1.37
N GLY A 131 12.19 -7.83 -2.41
CA GLY A 131 12.88 -9.10 -2.33
C GLY A 131 11.96 -10.31 -2.36
N LYS A 132 12.48 -11.41 -2.85
CA LYS A 132 11.79 -12.70 -2.97
C LYS A 132 11.49 -13.31 -1.59
N GLU A 133 12.31 -13.00 -0.62
CA GLU A 133 12.26 -13.50 0.76
C GLU A 133 10.97 -13.11 1.48
N ILE A 134 10.38 -11.97 1.10
CA ILE A 134 9.09 -11.48 1.64
C ILE A 134 7.93 -11.70 0.66
N GLY A 135 8.12 -12.53 -0.36
CA GLY A 135 7.06 -12.91 -1.31
C GLY A 135 6.75 -11.86 -2.38
N VAL A 136 7.67 -10.94 -2.69
CA VAL A 136 7.51 -10.01 -3.80
C VAL A 136 7.62 -10.76 -5.12
N THR A 137 6.60 -10.62 -5.96
CA THR A 137 6.48 -11.31 -7.25
C THR A 137 6.82 -10.43 -8.45
N ILE A 138 6.82 -9.11 -8.27
CA ILE A 138 7.11 -8.13 -9.33
C ILE A 138 8.34 -7.34 -8.92
N THR A 139 9.41 -7.45 -9.70
CA THR A 139 10.70 -6.81 -9.41
C THR A 139 10.76 -5.34 -9.77
N HIS A 140 9.86 -4.86 -10.63
CA HIS A 140 9.75 -3.43 -10.94
C HIS A 140 9.59 -2.61 -9.65
N PRO A 141 10.43 -1.58 -9.39
CA PRO A 141 10.41 -0.83 -8.13
C PRO A 141 9.08 -0.13 -7.89
N HIS A 142 8.39 -0.54 -6.83
CA HIS A 142 7.12 0.03 -6.46
C HIS A 142 6.91 -0.01 -4.95
N GLY A 143 6.22 1.00 -4.45
CA GLY A 143 5.69 1.02 -3.09
C GLY A 143 4.20 0.84 -3.07
N GLN A 144 3.66 0.84 -1.87
CA GLN A 144 2.23 0.75 -1.62
C GLN A 144 1.83 1.78 -0.56
N ILE A 145 0.60 2.25 -0.66
CA ILE A 145 -0.02 3.10 0.34
C ILE A 145 -1.32 2.43 0.76
N TYR A 146 -1.44 2.13 2.05
CA TYR A 146 -2.66 1.57 2.61
C TYR A 146 -3.29 2.57 3.57
N ALA A 147 -4.56 2.88 3.36
CA ALA A 147 -5.36 3.67 4.28
C ALA A 147 -6.29 2.73 5.07
N TYR A 148 -6.03 2.63 6.37
CA TYR A 148 -6.73 1.73 7.28
C TYR A 148 -7.85 2.44 8.05
N PRO A 149 -8.99 1.77 8.31
CA PRO A 149 -10.06 2.26 9.19
C PRO A 149 -9.75 1.98 10.68
N PHE A 150 -8.49 1.82 11.02
CA PHE A 150 -7.99 1.61 12.38
C PHE A 150 -6.49 1.93 12.46
N VAL A 151 -6.02 2.32 13.63
CA VAL A 151 -4.58 2.46 13.89
C VAL A 151 -3.97 1.09 14.16
N PRO A 152 -3.00 0.61 13.37
CA PRO A 152 -2.33 -0.66 13.61
C PRO A 152 -1.71 -0.72 15.01
N PRO A 153 -1.79 -1.86 15.73
CA PRO A 153 -1.36 -1.95 17.13
C PRO A 153 0.07 -1.48 17.39
N ARG A 154 1.00 -1.83 16.52
CA ARG A 154 2.40 -1.36 16.62
C ARG A 154 2.54 0.16 16.55
N MET A 155 1.70 0.84 15.75
CA MET A 155 1.72 2.30 15.61
C MET A 155 1.09 2.96 16.83
N ARG A 156 0.04 2.36 17.38
CA ARG A 156 -0.57 2.82 18.65
C ARG A 156 0.45 2.80 19.79
N THR A 157 1.14 1.70 20.00
CA THR A 157 2.18 1.59 21.04
C THR A 157 3.31 2.60 20.83
N ARG A 158 3.73 2.86 19.59
CA ARG A 158 4.74 3.89 19.29
C ARG A 158 4.25 5.29 19.63
N LYS A 159 3.00 5.62 19.30
CA LYS A 159 2.38 6.91 19.61
C LYS A 159 2.36 7.13 21.13
N GLU A 160 1.85 6.18 21.88
CA GLU A 160 1.81 6.22 23.35
C GLU A 160 3.20 6.42 23.97
N PHE A 161 4.22 5.74 23.45
CA PHE A 161 5.61 5.91 23.90
C PHE A 161 6.17 7.30 23.59
N VAL A 162 5.92 7.85 22.40
CA VAL A 162 6.34 9.21 22.03
C VAL A 162 5.67 10.26 22.90
N GLU A 163 4.37 10.14 23.12
CA GLU A 163 3.59 11.02 23.99
C GLU A 163 4.12 11.00 25.44
N ALA A 164 4.45 9.81 25.95
CA ALA A 164 5.06 9.66 27.29
C ALA A 164 6.44 10.35 27.40
N ILE A 165 7.27 10.26 26.34
CA ILE A 165 8.57 10.93 26.30
C ILE A 165 8.38 12.47 26.26
N GLN A 166 7.45 12.96 25.45
CA GLN A 166 7.17 14.40 25.34
C GLN A 166 6.68 14.97 26.67
N ALA A 167 5.72 14.30 27.32
CA ALA A 167 5.21 14.70 28.63
C ALA A 167 6.30 14.72 29.73
N ASN A 168 7.33 13.86 29.62
CA ASN A 168 8.46 13.87 30.55
C ASN A 168 9.49 14.98 30.27
N ARG A 169 9.53 15.52 29.06
CA ARG A 169 10.43 16.64 28.70
C ARG A 169 9.87 18.00 29.09
N GLU A 170 8.56 18.09 29.28
CA GLU A 170 7.85 19.33 29.67
C GLU A 170 7.73 19.50 31.18
N ARG A 171 8.24 18.54 31.99
CA ARG A 171 8.35 18.58 33.47
C ARG A 171 9.75 18.99 33.89
#